data_dcb817f15b83f14972b79065b009070e
#
_entry.id   dcb817f15b83f14972b79065b009070e
#
_cell.length_a   1.000
_cell.length_b   1.000
_cell.length_c   1.000
_cell.angle_alpha   90.00
_cell.angle_beta   90.00
_cell.angle_gamma   90.00
#
_symmetry.space_group_name_H-M   'P 1'
#
loop_
_entity.id
_entity.type
_entity.pdbx_description
1 polymer ?
#
loop_
_entity_poly.entity_id
_entity_poly.type
_entity_poly.pdbx_seq_one_letter_code
_entity_poly.pdbx_strand_id
1 'polypeptide(L)'
;MHEAGIDEVVRHAAFNKPVLAICVGMQALLETSEENGGTDALGIFKGAVKHFPDVEGLKVPHMGWNQVHQADPSHPMWKDIEQDARFYFVHSYYVQPQDQSLVAATCNYALDFCTA
;
A
#
# COMPACT_ATOMS: atom_id res chain seq x y z
N MET A 1 16.15 3.21 7.17
CA MET A 1 16.24 1.89 6.50
C MET A 1 17.54 1.73 5.71
N HIS A 2 17.93 2.73 4.93
CA HIS A 2 19.18 2.68 4.13
C HIS A 2 20.45 2.53 4.98
N GLU A 3 20.52 3.25 6.09
CA GLU A 3 21.70 3.28 6.94
C GLU A 3 22.07 1.95 7.61
N ALA A 4 21.07 1.07 7.80
CA ALA A 4 21.27 -0.20 8.48
C ALA A 4 21.52 -1.38 7.52
N GLY A 5 21.57 -1.13 6.20
CA GLY A 5 21.65 -2.18 5.19
C GLY A 5 20.39 -3.03 5.06
N ILE A 6 19.33 -2.66 5.73
CA ILE A 6 18.04 -3.37 5.70
C ILE A 6 17.41 -3.27 4.32
N ASP A 7 17.63 -2.18 3.61
CA ASP A 7 17.14 -1.98 2.25
C ASP A 7 17.64 -3.06 1.29
N GLU A 8 18.90 -3.46 1.39
CA GLU A 8 19.45 -4.54 0.58
C GLU A 8 18.81 -5.90 0.92
N VAL A 9 18.60 -6.16 2.20
CA VAL A 9 17.94 -7.39 2.67
C VAL A 9 16.50 -7.46 2.15
N VAL A 10 15.75 -6.38 2.25
CA VAL A 10 14.37 -6.30 1.78
C VAL A 10 14.33 -6.46 0.26
N ARG A 11 15.21 -5.79 -0.46
CA ARG A 11 15.27 -5.88 -1.92
C ARG A 11 15.59 -7.30 -2.39
N HIS A 12 16.55 -7.95 -1.75
CA HIS A 12 16.88 -9.35 -2.05
C HIS A 12 15.68 -10.27 -1.79
N ALA A 13 15.01 -10.11 -0.65
CA ALA A 13 13.84 -10.90 -0.31
C ALA A 13 12.69 -10.68 -1.30
N ALA A 14 12.45 -9.43 -1.71
CA ALA A 14 11.36 -9.09 -2.63
C ALA A 14 11.49 -9.80 -3.98
N PHE A 15 12.71 -10.02 -4.46
CA PHE A 15 12.94 -10.68 -5.75
C PHE A 15 13.16 -12.19 -5.66
N ASN A 16 13.37 -12.74 -4.47
CA ASN A 16 13.77 -14.14 -4.31
C ASN A 16 12.86 -14.95 -3.38
N LYS A 17 11.98 -14.31 -2.62
CA LYS A 17 11.14 -14.96 -1.62
C LYS A 17 9.76 -14.33 -1.60
N PRO A 18 8.73 -15.06 -1.13
CA PRO A 18 7.45 -14.44 -0.80
C PRO A 18 7.65 -13.42 0.32
N VAL A 19 7.10 -12.22 0.14
CA VAL A 19 7.19 -11.12 1.12
C VAL A 19 5.80 -10.54 1.32
N LEU A 20 5.41 -10.38 2.59
CA LEU A 20 4.21 -9.66 2.97
C LEU A 20 4.65 -8.36 3.64
N ALA A 21 4.35 -7.23 2.99
CA ALA A 21 4.65 -5.90 3.50
C ALA A 21 3.36 -5.20 3.92
N ILE A 22 3.31 -4.75 5.16
CA ILE A 22 2.10 -4.18 5.76
C ILE A 22 2.35 -2.72 6.12
N CYS A 23 1.40 -1.83 5.80
CA CYS A 23 1.39 -0.41 6.13
C CYS A 23 2.65 0.31 5.62
N VAL A 24 3.47 0.86 6.51
CA VAL A 24 4.74 1.51 6.16
C VAL A 24 5.65 0.56 5.38
N GLY A 25 5.60 -0.74 5.66
CA GLY A 25 6.36 -1.73 4.91
C GLY A 25 6.00 -1.76 3.44
N MET A 26 4.70 -1.71 3.12
CA MET A 26 4.25 -1.63 1.73
C MET A 26 4.65 -0.29 1.09
N GLN A 27 4.48 0.80 1.83
CA GLN A 27 4.82 2.13 1.34
C GLN A 27 6.32 2.25 1.01
N ALA A 28 7.17 1.60 1.78
CA ALA A 28 8.62 1.62 1.57
C ALA A 28 9.06 0.96 0.25
N LEU A 29 8.21 0.17 -0.38
CA LEU A 29 8.53 -0.51 -1.64
C LEU A 29 8.45 0.41 -2.87
N LEU A 30 7.81 1.57 -2.76
CA LEU A 30 7.64 2.53 -3.84
C LEU A 30 8.91 3.39 -4.02
N GLU A 31 8.91 4.28 -5.02
CA GLU A 31 10.07 5.12 -5.30
C GLU A 31 10.18 6.31 -4.35
N THR A 32 9.04 6.97 -4.10
CA THR A 32 8.99 8.20 -3.29
C THR A 32 7.75 8.21 -2.40
N SER A 33 7.82 9.03 -1.35
CA SER A 33 6.68 9.27 -0.45
C SER A 33 6.54 10.76 -0.19
N GLU A 34 5.31 11.24 -0.06
CA GLU A 34 5.02 12.62 0.35
C GLU A 34 5.23 12.83 1.86
N GLU A 35 5.44 11.77 2.61
CA GLU A 35 5.65 11.83 4.05
C GLU A 35 6.89 12.68 4.39
N ASN A 36 6.81 13.46 5.47
CA ASN A 36 7.90 14.33 5.93
C ASN A 36 8.40 15.33 4.87
N GLY A 37 7.50 15.82 4.02
CA GLY A 37 7.86 16.81 2.99
C GLY A 37 8.52 16.22 1.75
N GLY A 38 8.51 14.91 1.64
CA GLY A 38 9.09 14.17 0.52
C GLY A 38 10.31 13.36 0.94
N THR A 39 10.24 12.07 0.68
CA THR A 39 11.27 11.11 1.06
C THR A 39 11.43 10.06 -0.04
N ASP A 40 12.68 9.69 -0.34
CA ASP A 40 12.95 8.57 -1.23
C ASP A 40 12.72 7.25 -0.49
N ALA A 41 12.13 6.29 -1.18
CA ALA A 41 11.89 4.94 -0.68
C ALA A 41 12.77 3.93 -1.43
N LEU A 42 12.45 2.63 -1.33
CA LEU A 42 13.32 1.59 -1.88
C LEU A 42 13.29 1.48 -3.41
N GLY A 43 12.22 1.95 -4.03
CA GLY A 43 12.09 1.93 -5.49
C GLY A 43 11.99 0.55 -6.11
N ILE A 44 11.46 -0.43 -5.38
CA ILE A 44 11.23 -1.78 -5.91
C ILE A 44 10.11 -1.74 -6.95
N PHE A 45 9.07 -0.95 -6.67
CA PHE A 45 7.98 -0.70 -7.60
C PHE A 45 7.95 0.77 -8.00
N LYS A 46 7.73 1.05 -9.27
CA LYS A 46 7.55 2.42 -9.73
C LYS A 46 6.23 2.97 -9.21
N GLY A 47 6.25 4.22 -8.78
CA GLY A 47 5.09 4.90 -8.24
C GLY A 47 5.46 5.69 -6.99
N ALA A 48 4.45 6.21 -6.33
CA ALA A 48 4.64 7.10 -5.20
C ALA A 48 3.64 6.80 -4.08
N VAL A 49 3.98 7.24 -2.88
CA VAL A 49 3.08 7.26 -1.73
C VAL A 49 2.53 8.66 -1.60
N LYS A 50 1.21 8.79 -1.56
CA LYS A 50 0.50 10.06 -1.55
C LYS A 50 -0.29 10.24 -0.27
N HIS A 51 -0.40 11.48 0.19
CA HIS A 51 -1.32 11.84 1.26
C HIS A 51 -2.75 11.89 0.71
N PHE A 52 -3.72 11.41 1.50
CA PHE A 52 -5.13 11.54 1.11
C PHE A 52 -5.49 13.01 0.88
N PRO A 53 -6.28 13.32 -0.17
CA PRO A 53 -6.76 14.67 -0.39
C PRO A 53 -7.75 15.09 0.69
N ASP A 54 -7.84 16.39 0.93
CA ASP A 54 -8.85 16.94 1.82
C ASP A 54 -10.22 16.86 1.14
N VAL A 55 -11.11 16.08 1.72
CA VAL A 55 -12.48 15.93 1.24
C VAL A 55 -13.42 16.25 2.39
N GLU A 56 -14.38 17.14 2.13
CA GLU A 56 -15.35 17.53 3.14
C GLU A 56 -16.13 16.31 3.65
N GLY A 57 -16.22 16.19 4.98
CA GLY A 57 -16.90 15.07 5.62
C GLY A 57 -16.05 13.84 5.85
N LEU A 58 -14.80 13.81 5.33
CA LEU A 58 -13.87 12.71 5.55
C LEU A 58 -12.67 13.17 6.35
N LYS A 59 -12.29 12.35 7.32
CA LYS A 59 -11.14 12.63 8.18
C LYS A 59 -9.89 11.91 7.68
N VAL A 60 -8.73 12.51 7.89
CA VAL A 60 -7.42 11.89 7.68
C VAL A 60 -6.74 11.86 9.04
N PRO A 61 -6.28 10.69 9.53
CA PRO A 61 -6.16 9.41 8.84
C PRO A 61 -7.50 8.72 8.55
N HIS A 62 -7.52 7.89 7.53
CA HIS A 62 -8.55 6.89 7.30
C HIS A 62 -8.47 5.88 8.44
N MET A 63 -9.45 5.88 9.31
CA MET A 63 -9.42 5.09 10.54
C MET A 63 -10.78 4.43 10.73
N GLY A 64 -10.79 3.11 10.74
CA GLY A 64 -12.00 2.33 10.92
C GLY A 64 -12.10 1.15 9.95
N TRP A 65 -13.25 0.49 10.01
CA TRP A 65 -13.55 -0.66 9.16
C TRP A 65 -13.99 -0.20 7.77
N ASN A 66 -13.42 -0.80 6.75
CA ASN A 66 -13.80 -0.53 5.37
C ASN A 66 -13.61 -1.78 4.51
N GLN A 67 -14.30 -1.82 3.38
CA GLN A 67 -14.30 -2.98 2.50
C GLN A 67 -13.12 -2.96 1.54
N VAL A 68 -12.51 -4.12 1.37
CA VAL A 68 -11.41 -4.34 0.42
C VAL A 68 -11.94 -5.10 -0.78
N HIS A 69 -11.87 -4.47 -1.95
CA HIS A 69 -12.28 -5.11 -3.20
C HIS A 69 -11.08 -5.77 -3.87
N GLN A 70 -11.13 -7.08 -3.97
CA GLN A 70 -10.07 -7.88 -4.60
C GLN A 70 -10.14 -7.74 -6.12
N ALA A 71 -9.07 -7.26 -6.73
CA ALA A 71 -9.00 -7.14 -8.19
C ALA A 71 -8.79 -8.50 -8.86
N ASP A 72 -8.05 -9.40 -8.18
CA ASP A 72 -7.84 -10.77 -8.61
C ASP A 72 -8.14 -11.71 -7.44
N PRO A 73 -9.39 -12.18 -7.31
CA PRO A 73 -9.77 -13.07 -6.21
C PRO A 73 -9.07 -14.43 -6.22
N SER A 74 -8.46 -14.82 -7.33
CA SER A 74 -7.75 -16.09 -7.45
C SER A 74 -6.36 -16.07 -6.79
N HIS A 75 -5.86 -14.90 -6.41
CA HIS A 75 -4.54 -14.79 -5.79
C HIS A 75 -4.53 -15.54 -4.44
N PRO A 76 -3.49 -16.35 -4.17
CA PRO A 76 -3.43 -17.18 -2.94
C PRO A 76 -3.58 -16.41 -1.62
N MET A 77 -3.21 -15.14 -1.61
CA MET A 77 -3.30 -14.31 -0.41
C MET A 77 -4.76 -14.11 0.05
N TRP A 78 -5.74 -14.28 -0.85
CA TRP A 78 -7.16 -14.11 -0.54
C TRP A 78 -7.86 -15.41 -0.14
N LYS A 79 -7.12 -16.51 0.00
CA LYS A 79 -7.70 -17.79 0.39
C LYS A 79 -8.51 -17.64 1.66
N ASP A 80 -9.76 -18.12 1.62
CA ASP A 80 -10.72 -18.05 2.72
C ASP A 80 -11.11 -16.62 3.14
N ILE A 81 -10.82 -15.61 2.30
CA ILE A 81 -11.25 -14.23 2.50
C ILE A 81 -12.30 -13.90 1.45
N GLU A 82 -13.50 -13.52 1.90
CA GLU A 82 -14.60 -13.17 1.01
C GLU A 82 -14.33 -11.87 0.28
N GLN A 83 -14.90 -11.73 -0.92
CA GLN A 83 -14.88 -10.45 -1.65
C GLN A 83 -15.59 -9.39 -0.83
N ASP A 84 -15.02 -8.18 -0.82
CA ASP A 84 -15.51 -7.04 -0.06
C ASP A 84 -15.53 -7.25 1.46
N ALA A 85 -14.70 -8.18 1.95
CA ALA A 85 -14.49 -8.33 3.39
C ALA A 85 -13.96 -7.05 4.00
N ARG A 86 -14.32 -6.79 5.25
CA ARG A 86 -13.91 -5.59 5.96
C ARG A 86 -12.60 -5.80 6.68
N PHE A 87 -11.74 -4.80 6.58
CA PHE A 87 -10.48 -4.72 7.31
C PHE A 87 -10.44 -3.40 8.09
N TYR A 88 -9.71 -3.38 9.19
CA TYR A 88 -9.51 -2.16 9.95
C TYR A 88 -8.34 -1.36 9.39
N PHE A 89 -8.60 -0.10 9.03
CA PHE A 89 -7.62 0.81 8.48
C PHE A 89 -7.20 1.87 9.49
N VAL A 90 -5.93 2.22 9.45
CA VAL A 90 -5.38 3.38 10.16
C VAL A 90 -4.18 3.90 9.38
N HIS A 91 -4.41 4.90 8.51
CA HIS A 91 -3.35 5.45 7.67
C HIS A 91 -3.75 6.81 7.09
N SER A 92 -2.75 7.64 6.80
CA SER A 92 -2.94 8.96 6.17
C SER A 92 -2.41 9.00 4.75
N TYR A 93 -1.67 7.98 4.35
CA TYR A 93 -1.03 7.88 3.03
C TYR A 93 -1.47 6.61 2.34
N TYR A 94 -1.45 6.63 1.02
CA TYR A 94 -1.75 5.45 0.20
C TYR A 94 -0.71 5.30 -0.89
N VAL A 95 -0.52 4.06 -1.37
CA VAL A 95 0.40 3.78 -2.46
C VAL A 95 -0.30 4.02 -3.80
N GLN A 96 0.42 4.61 -4.74
CA GLN A 96 -0.04 4.82 -6.10
C GLN A 96 0.96 4.20 -7.07
N PRO A 97 0.83 2.89 -7.37
CA PRO A 97 1.70 2.24 -8.33
C PRO A 97 1.52 2.83 -9.73
N GLN A 98 2.61 3.00 -10.45
CA GLN A 98 2.55 3.47 -11.83
C GLN A 98 1.92 2.42 -12.74
N ASP A 99 2.20 1.14 -12.50
CA ASP A 99 1.62 0.01 -13.24
C ASP A 99 0.38 -0.49 -12.51
N GLN A 100 -0.79 -0.22 -13.05
CA GLN A 100 -2.07 -0.61 -12.45
C GLN A 100 -2.28 -2.12 -12.42
N SER A 101 -1.57 -2.88 -13.22
CA SER A 101 -1.65 -4.35 -13.19
C SER A 101 -1.10 -4.94 -11.88
N LEU A 102 -0.32 -4.16 -11.14
CA LEU A 102 0.21 -4.58 -9.84
C LEU A 102 -0.82 -4.48 -8.72
N VAL A 103 -1.92 -3.76 -8.94
CA VAL A 103 -2.93 -3.54 -7.91
C VAL A 103 -3.75 -4.81 -7.73
N ALA A 104 -3.62 -5.45 -6.57
CA ALA A 104 -4.36 -6.66 -6.24
C ALA A 104 -5.69 -6.38 -5.54
N ALA A 105 -5.82 -5.24 -4.90
CA ALA A 105 -7.06 -4.84 -4.23
C ALA A 105 -7.16 -3.33 -4.07
N THR A 106 -8.40 -2.85 -3.98
CA THR A 106 -8.71 -1.43 -3.78
C THR A 106 -9.71 -1.23 -2.65
N CYS A 107 -9.76 -0.01 -2.16
CA CYS A 107 -10.75 0.42 -1.18
C CYS A 107 -11.17 1.84 -1.54
N ASN A 108 -12.42 2.18 -1.29
CA ASN A 108 -12.91 3.54 -1.51
C ASN A 108 -12.87 4.35 -0.22
N TYR A 109 -12.10 5.42 -0.22
CA TYR A 109 -12.08 6.43 0.83
C TYR A 109 -11.46 7.69 0.24
N ALA A 110 -12.26 8.75 0.06
CA ALA A 110 -11.89 9.95 -0.70
C ALA A 110 -11.69 9.66 -2.21
N LEU A 111 -11.10 8.54 -2.53
CA LEU A 111 -10.87 8.02 -3.88
C LEU A 111 -10.76 6.49 -3.78
N ASP A 112 -10.74 5.82 -4.91
CA ASP A 112 -10.41 4.39 -4.94
C ASP A 112 -8.90 4.26 -4.86
N PHE A 113 -8.38 3.74 -3.74
CA PHE A 113 -6.95 3.62 -3.53
C PHE A 113 -6.51 2.16 -3.47
N CYS A 114 -5.23 1.94 -3.79
CA CYS A 114 -4.62 0.62 -3.74
C CYS A 114 -4.40 0.18 -2.29
N THR A 115 -4.95 -0.98 -1.92
CA THR A 115 -4.76 -1.57 -0.58
C THR A 115 -3.81 -2.76 -0.59
N ALA A 116 -3.59 -3.35 -1.74
CA ALA A 116 -2.70 -4.49 -1.89
C ALA A 116 -2.19 -4.61 -3.33
#